data_33f548c28ee734e928d513788aaf53e3
#
_entry.id   33f548c28ee734e928d513788aaf53e3
#
_cell.length_a   1.000
_cell.length_b   1.000
_cell.length_c   1.000
_cell.angle_alpha   90.00
_cell.angle_beta   90.00
_cell.angle_gamma   90.00
#
_symmetry.space_group_name_H-M   'P 1'
#
loop_
_entity.id
_entity.type
_entity.pdbx_description
1 polymer ?
#
loop_
_entity_poly.entity_id
_entity_poly.type
_entity_poly.pdbx_seq_one_letter_code
_entity_poly.pdbx_strand_id
1 'polypeptide(L)'
;MADTLVNSVKKALGILDILTFDDYRKKGIGLFDLSRKTGIKPNTLHNLLKTMVVCGYVSQNEESKYVSGPKCSSIGMMNRLASGSPLLAKIEDLMKNLSEKLKESVVFTILAEGNRVSLIRVEHDNPIKIDTSLLEDDHIFDKVTGRILIAYSDENNQKRIIELRGFPGEQWNGITDWDAFNSALKEIRQKGYSERSEADGSVISIAVPALDKEGKLVGALGSYAPAFRCNEEKQAFMLDEMLRVAESIKKVL
;
A
#
# COMPACT_ATOMS: atom_id res chain seq x y z
N MET A 1 25.76 9.45 33.02
CA MET A 1 24.30 9.67 33.05
C MET A 1 23.63 8.32 32.91
N ALA A 2 22.84 7.88 33.92
CA ALA A 2 22.14 6.59 33.82
C ALA A 2 21.04 6.76 32.75
N ASP A 3 21.14 6.02 31.66
CA ASP A 3 20.13 5.96 30.62
C ASP A 3 18.83 5.44 31.22
N THR A 4 17.85 6.34 31.39
CA THR A 4 16.53 5.96 31.94
C THR A 4 15.70 5.32 30.84
N LEU A 5 15.91 4.02 30.60
CA LEU A 5 15.14 3.26 29.62
C LEU A 5 13.66 3.17 30.01
N VAL A 6 12.76 3.39 29.05
CA VAL A 6 11.32 3.21 29.25
C VAL A 6 10.99 1.73 29.24
N ASN A 7 10.86 1.14 30.44
CA ASN A 7 10.70 -0.31 30.62
C ASN A 7 9.49 -0.93 29.90
N SER A 8 8.39 -0.18 29.75
CA SER A 8 7.22 -0.67 28.99
C SER A 8 7.53 -0.84 27.51
N VAL A 9 8.27 0.09 26.91
CA VAL A 9 8.72 -0.01 25.51
C VAL A 9 9.66 -1.20 25.33
N LYS A 10 10.68 -1.34 26.21
CA LYS A 10 11.60 -2.46 26.19
C LYS A 10 10.88 -3.81 26.27
N LYS A 11 9.88 -3.93 27.17
CA LYS A 11 9.07 -5.14 27.31
C LYS A 11 8.24 -5.43 26.05
N ALA A 12 7.60 -4.42 25.47
CA ALA A 12 6.81 -4.58 24.25
C ALA A 12 7.68 -5.03 23.06
N LEU A 13 8.85 -4.43 22.87
CA LEU A 13 9.78 -4.85 21.83
C LEU A 13 10.29 -6.28 22.04
N GLY A 14 10.63 -6.68 23.28
CA GLY A 14 11.04 -8.05 23.59
C GLY A 14 9.92 -9.09 23.34
N ILE A 15 8.66 -8.75 23.58
CA ILE A 15 7.52 -9.60 23.19
C ILE A 15 7.46 -9.74 21.67
N LEU A 16 7.64 -8.64 20.94
CA LEU A 16 7.61 -8.63 19.49
C LEU A 16 8.73 -9.49 18.89
N ASP A 17 9.94 -9.43 19.46
CA ASP A 17 11.06 -10.25 19.04
C ASP A 17 10.73 -11.76 19.16
N ILE A 18 10.16 -12.18 20.30
CA ILE A 18 9.76 -13.58 20.50
C ILE A 18 8.70 -14.01 19.48
N LEU A 19 7.67 -13.19 19.25
CA LEU A 19 6.60 -13.52 18.32
C LEU A 19 7.06 -13.49 16.84
N THR A 20 8.15 -12.78 16.54
CA THR A 20 8.66 -12.65 15.17
C THR A 20 9.73 -13.68 14.85
N PHE A 21 10.67 -13.88 15.77
CA PHE A 21 11.87 -14.69 15.52
C PHE A 21 11.76 -16.11 16.07
N ASP A 22 11.20 -16.30 17.29
CA ASP A 22 11.02 -17.64 17.87
C ASP A 22 9.82 -18.37 17.23
N ASP A 23 8.76 -17.63 16.90
CA ASP A 23 7.53 -18.17 16.26
C ASP A 23 7.44 -17.79 14.76
N TYR A 24 8.55 -17.89 14.02
CA TYR A 24 8.60 -17.51 12.59
C TYR A 24 7.57 -18.24 11.71
N ARG A 25 7.08 -19.41 12.14
CA ARG A 25 6.01 -20.17 11.47
C ARG A 25 4.60 -19.74 11.85
N LYS A 26 4.47 -18.74 12.72
CA LYS A 26 3.18 -18.19 13.20
C LYS A 26 2.24 -19.25 13.78
N LYS A 27 2.76 -20.24 14.49
CA LYS A 27 1.97 -21.24 15.23
C LYS A 27 1.22 -20.63 16.41
N GLY A 28 1.69 -19.49 16.88
CA GLY A 28 1.15 -18.75 18.01
C GLY A 28 1.65 -19.24 19.36
N ILE A 29 1.85 -18.30 20.27
CA ILE A 29 2.30 -18.55 21.64
C ILE A 29 1.22 -18.09 22.61
N GLY A 30 0.84 -18.96 23.56
CA GLY A 30 -0.14 -18.66 24.60
C GLY A 30 0.38 -17.64 25.62
N LEU A 31 -0.56 -16.94 26.31
CA LEU A 31 -0.22 -15.93 27.32
C LEU A 31 0.74 -16.45 28.41
N PHE A 32 0.50 -17.65 28.93
CA PHE A 32 1.33 -18.23 30.00
C PHE A 32 2.73 -18.59 29.51
N ASP A 33 2.87 -19.09 28.29
CA ASP A 33 4.17 -19.41 27.70
C ASP A 33 4.97 -18.14 27.41
N LEU A 34 4.31 -17.09 26.90
CA LEU A 34 4.92 -15.77 26.74
C LEU A 34 5.35 -15.18 28.10
N SER A 35 4.49 -15.30 29.13
CA SER A 35 4.84 -14.85 30.48
C SER A 35 6.11 -15.54 31.00
N ARG A 36 6.21 -16.86 30.79
CA ARG A 36 7.39 -17.65 31.18
C ARG A 36 8.64 -17.25 30.38
N LYS A 37 8.51 -17.07 29.07
CA LYS A 37 9.62 -16.66 28.20
C LYS A 37 10.13 -15.24 28.49
N THR A 38 9.23 -14.32 28.76
CA THR A 38 9.56 -12.89 28.97
C THR A 38 9.87 -12.54 30.42
N GLY A 39 9.48 -13.38 31.39
CA GLY A 39 9.52 -13.05 32.81
C GLY A 39 8.51 -11.99 33.25
N ILE A 40 7.59 -11.59 32.37
CA ILE A 40 6.58 -10.56 32.64
C ILE A 40 5.36 -11.21 33.28
N LYS A 41 4.88 -10.66 34.40
CA LYS A 41 3.64 -11.15 35.08
C LYS A 41 2.45 -11.16 34.11
N PRO A 42 1.57 -12.20 34.12
CA PRO A 42 0.48 -12.37 33.17
C PRO A 42 -0.41 -11.14 32.99
N ASN A 43 -0.80 -10.46 34.07
CA ASN A 43 -1.65 -9.27 34.00
C ASN A 43 -0.96 -8.09 33.26
N THR A 44 0.31 -7.88 33.53
CA THR A 44 1.09 -6.84 32.83
C THR A 44 1.27 -7.21 31.35
N LEU A 45 1.58 -8.47 31.08
CA LEU A 45 1.74 -8.99 29.73
C LEU A 45 0.45 -8.87 28.93
N HIS A 46 -0.68 -9.21 29.51
CA HIS A 46 -2.00 -9.07 28.88
C HIS A 46 -2.29 -7.63 28.45
N ASN A 47 -2.01 -6.65 29.32
CA ASN A 47 -2.21 -5.23 28.99
C ASN A 47 -1.27 -4.73 27.88
N LEU A 48 -0.02 -5.18 27.87
CA LEU A 48 0.92 -4.87 26.77
C LEU A 48 0.44 -5.49 25.44
N LEU A 49 0.06 -6.78 25.47
CA LEU A 49 -0.43 -7.47 24.28
C LEU A 49 -1.72 -6.84 23.74
N LYS A 50 -2.67 -6.46 24.62
CA LYS A 50 -3.88 -5.73 24.22
C LYS A 50 -3.53 -4.44 23.45
N THR A 51 -2.60 -3.65 23.97
CA THR A 51 -2.13 -2.44 23.30
C THR A 51 -1.46 -2.76 21.96
N MET A 52 -0.59 -3.79 21.92
CA MET A 52 0.11 -4.19 20.70
C MET A 52 -0.85 -4.74 19.63
N VAL A 53 -1.97 -5.38 20.03
CA VAL A 53 -3.03 -5.82 19.12
C VAL A 53 -3.75 -4.62 18.53
N VAL A 54 -4.16 -3.64 19.36
CA VAL A 54 -4.77 -2.38 18.87
C VAL A 54 -3.85 -1.64 17.90
N CYS A 55 -2.54 -1.65 18.17
CA CYS A 55 -1.55 -1.04 17.29
C CYS A 55 -1.22 -1.88 16.04
N GLY A 56 -1.73 -3.11 15.90
CA GLY A 56 -1.51 -4.00 14.74
C GLY A 56 -0.15 -4.71 14.70
N TYR A 57 0.67 -4.59 15.74
CA TYR A 57 1.96 -5.29 15.84
C TYR A 57 1.83 -6.74 16.30
N VAL A 58 0.74 -7.09 16.94
CA VAL A 58 0.38 -8.43 17.40
C VAL A 58 -1.04 -8.75 16.92
N SER A 59 -1.33 -10.01 16.66
CA SER A 59 -2.69 -10.52 16.45
C SER A 59 -2.89 -11.83 17.20
N GLN A 60 -4.14 -12.28 17.30
CA GLN A 60 -4.45 -13.62 17.80
C GLN A 60 -4.89 -14.48 16.62
N ASN A 61 -4.43 -15.73 16.60
CA ASN A 61 -4.91 -16.73 15.66
C ASN A 61 -6.24 -17.36 16.14
N GLU A 62 -6.77 -18.31 15.37
CA GLU A 62 -8.03 -19.03 15.68
C GLU A 62 -8.00 -19.76 17.02
N GLU A 63 -6.80 -20.16 17.49
CA GLU A 63 -6.60 -20.80 18.80
C GLU A 63 -6.40 -19.80 19.95
N SER A 64 -6.68 -18.50 19.73
CA SER A 64 -6.47 -17.41 20.69
C SER A 64 -5.01 -17.27 21.15
N LYS A 65 -4.05 -17.81 20.40
CA LYS A 65 -2.63 -17.64 20.64
C LYS A 65 -2.12 -16.38 19.94
N TYR A 66 -1.13 -15.73 20.53
CA TYR A 66 -0.53 -14.51 20.00
C TYR A 66 0.51 -14.82 18.92
N VAL A 67 0.46 -14.07 17.83
CA VAL A 67 1.39 -14.11 16.68
C VAL A 67 1.83 -12.70 16.32
N SER A 68 2.92 -12.56 15.58
CA SER A 68 3.30 -11.26 14.99
C SER A 68 2.20 -10.75 14.05
N GLY A 69 1.78 -9.52 14.27
CA GLY A 69 0.68 -8.88 13.52
C GLY A 69 1.07 -8.43 12.11
N PRO A 70 0.09 -8.03 11.31
CA PRO A 70 0.28 -7.63 9.91
C PRO A 70 1.27 -6.47 9.76
N LYS A 71 1.31 -5.54 10.71
CA LYS A 71 2.22 -4.39 10.67
C LYS A 71 3.70 -4.78 10.67
N CYS A 72 4.06 -5.89 11.33
CA CYS A 72 5.43 -6.42 11.27
C CYS A 72 5.79 -6.90 9.87
N SER A 73 4.86 -7.58 9.19
CA SER A 73 5.05 -8.03 7.81
C SER A 73 5.21 -6.85 6.86
N SER A 74 4.38 -5.82 7.03
CA SER A 74 4.45 -4.58 6.23
C SER A 74 5.78 -3.85 6.41
N ILE A 75 6.26 -3.70 7.65
CA ILE A 75 7.56 -3.08 7.94
C ILE A 75 8.70 -3.90 7.31
N GLY A 76 8.67 -5.23 7.44
CA GLY A 76 9.66 -6.11 6.81
C GLY A 76 9.64 -6.04 5.28
N MET A 77 8.47 -5.93 4.68
CA MET A 77 8.31 -5.72 3.25
C MET A 77 8.88 -4.35 2.83
N MET A 78 8.52 -3.28 3.52
CA MET A 78 9.02 -1.93 3.23
C MET A 78 10.54 -1.85 3.33
N ASN A 79 11.14 -2.44 4.36
CA ASN A 79 12.60 -2.49 4.51
C ASN A 79 13.28 -3.26 3.37
N ARG A 80 12.72 -4.40 2.94
CA ARG A 80 13.26 -5.15 1.78
C ARG A 80 13.15 -4.35 0.49
N LEU A 81 12.07 -3.61 0.32
CA LEU A 81 11.87 -2.75 -0.83
C LEU A 81 12.84 -1.55 -0.80
N ALA A 82 13.04 -0.92 0.36
CA ALA A 82 13.95 0.22 0.53
C ALA A 82 15.44 -0.14 0.42
N SER A 83 15.82 -1.39 0.72
CA SER A 83 17.23 -1.83 0.79
C SER A 83 17.86 -2.25 -0.55
N GLY A 84 17.44 -1.65 -1.66
CA GLY A 84 18.03 -1.95 -2.98
C GLY A 84 17.63 -3.33 -3.52
N SER A 85 16.36 -3.70 -3.36
CA SER A 85 15.81 -4.93 -3.95
C SER A 85 16.12 -4.99 -5.45
N PRO A 86 16.75 -6.05 -5.96
CA PRO A 86 16.96 -6.22 -7.41
C PRO A 86 15.65 -6.15 -8.21
N LEU A 87 14.54 -6.51 -7.58
CA LEU A 87 13.21 -6.41 -8.16
C LEU A 87 12.79 -4.95 -8.33
N LEU A 88 12.96 -4.12 -7.29
CA LEU A 88 12.63 -2.69 -7.39
C LEU A 88 13.51 -1.97 -8.42
N ALA A 89 14.79 -2.31 -8.50
CA ALA A 89 15.67 -1.75 -9.52
C ALA A 89 15.16 -2.08 -10.93
N LYS A 90 14.72 -3.30 -11.19
CA LYS A 90 14.10 -3.68 -12.47
C LYS A 90 12.80 -2.92 -12.76
N ILE A 91 11.94 -2.76 -11.75
CA ILE A 91 10.70 -1.98 -11.90
C ILE A 91 11.05 -0.52 -12.17
N GLU A 92 12.03 0.04 -11.47
CA GLU A 92 12.48 1.42 -11.65
C GLU A 92 13.00 1.64 -13.09
N ASP A 93 13.78 0.72 -13.64
CA ASP A 93 14.26 0.80 -15.02
C ASP A 93 13.10 0.75 -16.04
N LEU A 94 12.11 -0.11 -15.81
CA LEU A 94 10.88 -0.14 -16.64
C LEU A 94 10.13 1.19 -16.56
N MET A 95 10.06 1.80 -15.38
CA MET A 95 9.39 3.09 -15.17
C MET A 95 10.15 4.26 -15.78
N LYS A 96 11.51 4.26 -15.74
CA LYS A 96 12.33 5.26 -16.44
C LYS A 96 12.05 5.22 -17.94
N ASN A 97 12.05 4.03 -18.53
CA ASN A 97 11.74 3.86 -19.95
C ASN A 97 10.30 4.30 -20.28
N LEU A 98 9.33 4.03 -19.39
CA LEU A 98 7.96 4.48 -19.57
C LEU A 98 7.86 6.00 -19.52
N SER A 99 8.46 6.64 -18.53
CA SER A 99 8.48 8.11 -18.38
C SER A 99 9.06 8.78 -19.64
N GLU A 100 10.15 8.25 -20.19
CA GLU A 100 10.76 8.73 -21.43
C GLU A 100 9.82 8.61 -22.64
N LYS A 101 9.10 7.49 -22.76
CA LYS A 101 8.12 7.29 -23.86
C LYS A 101 6.90 8.20 -23.71
N LEU A 102 6.37 8.30 -22.50
CA LEU A 102 5.19 9.12 -22.24
C LEU A 102 5.51 10.61 -22.25
N LYS A 103 6.75 11.01 -22.00
CA LYS A 103 7.17 12.39 -21.70
C LYS A 103 6.41 12.97 -20.50
N GLU A 104 6.06 12.09 -19.52
CA GLU A 104 5.31 12.43 -18.32
C GLU A 104 5.88 11.71 -17.10
N SER A 105 5.63 12.28 -15.93
CA SER A 105 6.02 11.67 -14.66
C SER A 105 5.19 10.42 -14.37
N VAL A 106 5.83 9.40 -13.80
CA VAL A 106 5.19 8.13 -13.43
C VAL A 106 5.51 7.74 -12.00
N VAL A 107 4.58 7.06 -11.35
CA VAL A 107 4.72 6.59 -9.97
C VAL A 107 4.35 5.12 -9.87
N PHE A 108 5.03 4.39 -8.98
CA PHE A 108 4.65 3.04 -8.58
C PHE A 108 4.30 3.04 -7.10
N THR A 109 3.10 2.60 -6.77
CA THR A 109 2.54 2.66 -5.42
C THR A 109 2.08 1.30 -4.97
N ILE A 110 2.12 1.05 -3.66
CA ILE A 110 1.58 -0.16 -3.03
C ILE A 110 0.55 0.19 -1.97
N LEU A 111 -0.24 -0.81 -1.59
CA LEU A 111 -1.12 -0.74 -0.43
C LEU A 111 -0.42 -1.35 0.78
N ALA A 112 -0.19 -0.54 1.81
CA ALA A 112 0.40 -0.98 3.07
C ALA A 112 -0.44 -0.49 4.25
N GLU A 113 -1.01 -1.41 5.03
CA GLU A 113 -1.83 -1.12 6.21
C GLU A 113 -3.00 -0.14 5.95
N GLY A 114 -3.64 -0.27 4.79
CA GLY A 114 -4.72 0.64 4.37
C GLY A 114 -4.25 2.01 3.86
N ASN A 115 -2.95 2.20 3.73
CA ASN A 115 -2.33 3.41 3.19
C ASN A 115 -1.75 3.17 1.80
N ARG A 116 -1.86 4.18 0.95
CA ARG A 116 -1.16 4.24 -0.33
C ARG A 116 0.26 4.73 -0.09
N VAL A 117 1.26 3.93 -0.48
CA VAL A 117 2.67 4.27 -0.30
C VAL A 117 3.35 4.31 -1.67
N SER A 118 4.00 5.43 -1.99
CA SER A 118 4.81 5.55 -3.20
C SER A 118 6.19 4.93 -3.00
N LEU A 119 6.52 3.90 -3.78
CA LEU A 119 7.83 3.23 -3.72
C LEU A 119 8.81 3.80 -4.73
N ILE A 120 8.34 4.11 -5.94
CA ILE A 120 9.17 4.62 -7.02
C ILE A 120 8.47 5.83 -7.61
N ARG A 121 9.24 6.87 -7.87
CA ARG A 121 8.83 8.06 -8.62
C ARG A 121 9.87 8.35 -9.67
N VAL A 122 9.41 8.54 -10.87
CA VAL A 122 10.25 8.99 -11.98
C VAL A 122 9.62 10.26 -12.53
N GLU A 123 10.30 11.36 -12.32
CA GLU A 123 9.89 12.65 -12.86
C GLU A 123 10.54 12.85 -14.24
N HIS A 124 9.74 13.26 -15.20
CA HIS A 124 10.26 13.66 -16.50
C HIS A 124 10.77 15.12 -16.47
N ASP A 125 11.82 15.40 -17.23
CA ASP A 125 12.47 16.72 -17.28
C ASP A 125 11.73 17.77 -18.11
N ASN A 126 10.41 17.68 -18.24
CA ASN A 126 9.64 18.72 -18.89
C ASN A 126 9.63 20.01 -18.05
N PRO A 127 9.76 21.19 -18.66
CA PRO A 127 9.69 22.48 -17.96
C PRO A 127 8.37 22.68 -17.19
N ILE A 128 7.27 22.14 -17.75
CA ILE A 128 5.95 22.11 -17.09
C ILE A 128 5.63 20.65 -16.81
N LYS A 129 5.64 20.25 -15.55
CA LYS A 129 5.34 18.89 -15.11
C LYS A 129 4.46 18.90 -13.87
N ILE A 130 3.77 17.80 -13.63
CA ILE A 130 3.05 17.62 -12.37
C ILE A 130 4.07 17.24 -11.30
N ASP A 131 4.09 18.01 -10.21
CA ASP A 131 4.91 17.70 -9.04
C ASP A 131 4.31 16.49 -8.32
N THR A 132 4.96 15.34 -8.48
CA THR A 132 4.49 14.09 -7.87
C THR A 132 4.76 14.02 -6.37
N SER A 133 5.55 14.92 -5.78
CA SER A 133 5.74 15.01 -4.34
C SER A 133 4.46 15.48 -3.63
N LEU A 134 3.67 16.32 -4.29
CA LEU A 134 2.35 16.76 -3.80
C LEU A 134 1.28 15.65 -3.82
N LEU A 135 1.59 14.50 -4.43
CA LEU A 135 0.69 13.33 -4.45
C LEU A 135 0.86 12.43 -3.23
N GLU A 136 1.68 12.83 -2.25
CA GLU A 136 1.92 12.06 -1.00
C GLU A 136 0.75 12.12 -0.02
N ASP A 137 -0.16 13.08 -0.20
CA ASP A 137 -1.30 13.22 0.69
C ASP A 137 -2.11 11.93 0.84
N ASP A 138 -2.55 11.70 2.06
CA ASP A 138 -3.21 10.51 2.59
C ASP A 138 -4.59 10.18 1.98
N HIS A 139 -4.94 10.85 0.88
CA HIS A 139 -6.24 10.70 0.21
C HIS A 139 -6.24 9.55 -0.79
N ILE A 140 -6.24 8.31 -0.26
CA ILE A 140 -6.24 7.09 -1.09
C ILE A 140 -7.39 7.06 -2.10
N PHE A 141 -8.56 7.62 -1.74
CA PHE A 141 -9.75 7.66 -2.61
C PHE A 141 -9.66 8.69 -3.73
N ASP A 142 -8.90 9.75 -3.49
CA ASP A 142 -8.74 10.86 -4.43
C ASP A 142 -7.73 10.53 -5.55
N LYS A 143 -6.83 9.61 -5.34
CA LYS A 143 -5.78 9.23 -6.29
C LYS A 143 -6.18 8.01 -7.12
N VAL A 144 -5.99 8.11 -8.45
CA VAL A 144 -6.28 6.98 -9.37
C VAL A 144 -5.50 5.70 -9.00
N THR A 145 -4.25 5.83 -8.54
CA THR A 145 -3.47 4.70 -8.03
C THR A 145 -4.09 4.12 -6.76
N GLY A 146 -4.62 4.95 -5.87
CA GLY A 146 -5.32 4.50 -4.67
C GLY A 146 -6.59 3.71 -5.01
N ARG A 147 -7.38 4.18 -5.97
CA ARG A 147 -8.58 3.46 -6.45
C ARG A 147 -8.22 2.10 -7.05
N ILE A 148 -7.13 1.99 -7.82
CA ILE A 148 -6.61 0.70 -8.31
C ILE A 148 -6.20 -0.20 -7.15
N LEU A 149 -5.41 0.31 -6.19
CA LEU A 149 -4.98 -0.48 -5.04
C LEU A 149 -6.16 -1.05 -4.24
N ILE A 150 -7.22 -0.26 -4.05
CA ILE A 150 -8.43 -0.71 -3.36
C ILE A 150 -9.18 -1.74 -4.22
N ALA A 151 -9.38 -1.44 -5.52
CA ALA A 151 -10.17 -2.30 -6.40
C ALA A 151 -9.60 -3.71 -6.55
N TYR A 152 -8.28 -3.84 -6.52
CA TYR A 152 -7.59 -5.12 -6.68
C TYR A 152 -7.10 -5.74 -5.35
N SER A 153 -7.34 -5.09 -4.19
CA SER A 153 -7.08 -5.69 -2.88
C SER A 153 -8.18 -6.67 -2.48
N ASP A 154 -7.91 -7.50 -1.48
CA ASP A 154 -8.90 -8.39 -0.89
C ASP A 154 -9.95 -7.63 -0.06
N GLU A 155 -11.07 -8.30 0.22
CA GLU A 155 -12.18 -7.71 0.99
C GLU A 155 -11.79 -7.24 2.39
N ASN A 156 -10.84 -7.92 3.04
CA ASN A 156 -10.39 -7.53 4.39
C ASN A 156 -9.67 -6.18 4.35
N ASN A 157 -8.81 -5.97 3.34
CA ASN A 157 -8.16 -4.68 3.12
C ASN A 157 -9.18 -3.59 2.77
N GLN A 158 -10.19 -3.89 1.94
CA GLN A 158 -11.26 -2.94 1.59
C GLN A 158 -12.06 -2.52 2.83
N LYS A 159 -12.50 -3.49 3.65
CA LYS A 159 -13.19 -3.22 4.91
C LYS A 159 -12.33 -2.39 5.86
N ARG A 160 -11.07 -2.75 6.02
CA ARG A 160 -10.12 -2.01 6.87
C ARG A 160 -9.95 -0.56 6.43
N ILE A 161 -9.88 -0.30 5.12
CA ILE A 161 -9.78 1.08 4.60
C ILE A 161 -11.02 1.88 4.96
N ILE A 162 -12.22 1.30 4.79
CA ILE A 162 -13.47 1.98 5.15
C ILE A 162 -13.59 2.18 6.67
N GLU A 163 -13.17 1.21 7.49
CA GLU A 163 -13.13 1.35 8.94
C GLU A 163 -12.19 2.47 9.41
N LEU A 164 -11.05 2.62 8.76
CA LEU A 164 -10.05 3.63 9.11
C LEU A 164 -10.40 5.04 8.62
N ARG A 165 -11.09 5.17 7.49
CA ARG A 165 -11.23 6.44 6.76
C ARG A 165 -12.67 6.86 6.50
N GLY A 166 -13.64 5.97 6.72
CA GLY A 166 -15.01 6.14 6.26
C GLY A 166 -15.15 5.92 4.75
N PHE A 167 -16.35 6.12 4.22
CA PHE A 167 -16.58 6.10 2.79
C PHE A 167 -15.98 7.33 2.09
N PRO A 168 -15.64 7.22 0.79
CA PRO A 168 -14.94 8.28 0.06
C PRO A 168 -15.66 9.63 -0.01
N GLY A 169 -17.01 9.64 -0.03
CA GLY A 169 -17.76 10.86 -0.22
C GLY A 169 -17.37 11.57 -1.52
N GLU A 170 -17.21 12.88 -1.43
CA GLU A 170 -16.83 13.75 -2.56
C GLU A 170 -15.47 13.42 -3.17
N GLN A 171 -14.58 12.74 -2.44
CA GLN A 171 -13.27 12.33 -2.97
C GLN A 171 -13.39 11.29 -4.10
N TRP A 172 -14.52 10.58 -4.15
CA TRP A 172 -14.80 9.62 -5.21
C TRP A 172 -16.31 9.59 -5.52
N ASN A 173 -16.75 10.55 -6.31
CA ASN A 173 -18.08 10.63 -6.90
C ASN A 173 -19.26 10.49 -5.91
N GLY A 174 -19.12 10.99 -4.69
CA GLY A 174 -20.19 10.97 -3.69
C GLY A 174 -20.50 9.59 -3.09
N ILE A 175 -19.58 8.64 -3.13
CA ILE A 175 -19.77 7.29 -2.57
C ILE A 175 -19.89 7.33 -1.05
N THR A 176 -21.04 6.91 -0.50
CA THR A 176 -21.35 6.97 0.94
C THR A 176 -21.79 5.62 1.55
N ASP A 177 -21.88 4.57 0.75
CA ASP A 177 -22.29 3.24 1.18
C ASP A 177 -21.55 2.11 0.48
N TRP A 178 -21.76 0.88 0.94
CA TRP A 178 -21.10 -0.31 0.40
C TRP A 178 -21.53 -0.68 -1.02
N ASP A 179 -22.77 -0.42 -1.40
CA ASP A 179 -23.29 -0.80 -2.72
C ASP A 179 -22.67 0.08 -3.80
N ALA A 180 -22.65 1.38 -3.57
CA ALA A 180 -21.97 2.34 -4.46
C ALA A 180 -20.46 2.06 -4.51
N PHE A 181 -19.84 1.78 -3.36
CA PHE A 181 -18.41 1.46 -3.28
C PHE A 181 -18.06 0.21 -4.07
N ASN A 182 -18.77 -0.90 -3.85
CA ASN A 182 -18.56 -2.16 -4.56
C ASN A 182 -18.82 -2.03 -6.07
N SER A 183 -19.80 -1.23 -6.47
CA SER A 183 -20.08 -0.93 -7.88
C SER A 183 -18.91 -0.21 -8.53
N ALA A 184 -18.34 0.79 -7.88
CA ALA A 184 -17.17 1.53 -8.37
C ALA A 184 -15.93 0.64 -8.47
N LEU A 185 -15.70 -0.25 -7.48
CA LEU A 185 -14.60 -1.22 -7.54
C LEU A 185 -14.77 -2.22 -8.69
N LYS A 186 -15.99 -2.67 -8.93
CA LYS A 186 -16.34 -3.57 -10.04
C LYS A 186 -16.08 -2.89 -11.38
N GLU A 187 -16.48 -1.64 -11.54
CA GLU A 187 -16.23 -0.87 -12.76
C GLU A 187 -14.74 -0.76 -13.07
N ILE A 188 -13.91 -0.41 -12.08
CA ILE A 188 -12.45 -0.37 -12.26
C ILE A 188 -11.89 -1.72 -12.67
N ARG A 189 -12.32 -2.82 -12.05
CA ARG A 189 -11.86 -4.16 -12.41
C ARG A 189 -12.29 -4.56 -13.83
N GLN A 190 -13.48 -4.15 -14.29
CA GLN A 190 -13.96 -4.41 -15.65
C GLN A 190 -13.20 -3.59 -16.69
N LYS A 191 -12.91 -2.32 -16.41
CA LYS A 191 -12.10 -1.46 -17.29
C LYS A 191 -10.63 -1.87 -17.31
N GLY A 192 -10.11 -2.39 -16.20
CA GLY A 192 -8.68 -2.69 -16.03
C GLY A 192 -7.81 -1.47 -15.71
N TYR A 193 -8.39 -0.30 -15.55
CA TYR A 193 -7.69 0.93 -15.20
C TYR A 193 -8.59 1.90 -14.44
N SER A 194 -7.99 2.94 -13.87
CA SER A 194 -8.68 4.09 -13.30
C SER A 194 -8.14 5.36 -13.92
N GLU A 195 -9.03 6.27 -14.26
CA GLU A 195 -8.70 7.59 -14.80
C GLU A 195 -9.42 8.68 -14.04
N ARG A 196 -8.86 9.88 -14.07
CA ARG A 196 -9.49 11.08 -13.50
C ARG A 196 -8.94 12.33 -14.19
N SER A 197 -9.84 13.28 -14.45
CA SER A 197 -9.49 14.68 -14.66
C SER A 197 -9.69 15.43 -13.34
N GLU A 198 -8.74 16.28 -12.94
CA GLU A 198 -8.95 17.16 -11.79
C GLU A 198 -10.14 18.11 -12.03
N ALA A 199 -10.78 18.56 -10.94
CA ALA A 199 -12.00 19.36 -11.02
C ALA A 199 -11.84 20.67 -11.82
N ASP A 200 -10.63 21.25 -11.80
CA ASP A 200 -10.27 22.43 -12.59
C ASP A 200 -9.82 22.11 -14.03
N GLY A 201 -9.83 20.83 -14.40
CA GLY A 201 -9.39 20.37 -15.71
C GLY A 201 -7.88 20.51 -15.99
N SER A 202 -7.06 20.76 -14.98
CA SER A 202 -5.62 21.03 -15.15
C SER A 202 -4.79 19.78 -15.36
N VAL A 203 -5.20 18.64 -14.78
CA VAL A 203 -4.43 17.40 -14.76
C VAL A 203 -5.29 16.22 -15.21
N ILE A 204 -4.72 15.39 -16.06
CA ILE A 204 -5.24 14.06 -16.40
C ILE A 204 -4.38 13.01 -15.67
N SER A 205 -5.04 12.10 -14.98
CA SER A 205 -4.41 11.03 -14.22
C SER A 205 -4.90 9.67 -14.71
N ILE A 206 -3.99 8.73 -14.95
CA ILE A 206 -4.31 7.35 -15.35
C ILE A 206 -3.53 6.39 -14.45
N ALA A 207 -4.16 5.29 -14.02
CA ALA A 207 -3.48 4.23 -13.30
C ALA A 207 -3.94 2.85 -13.75
N VAL A 208 -3.01 1.89 -13.72
CA VAL A 208 -3.25 0.48 -14.02
C VAL A 208 -2.74 -0.42 -12.88
N PRO A 209 -3.33 -1.61 -12.66
CA PRO A 209 -2.83 -2.56 -11.67
C PRO A 209 -1.54 -3.23 -12.16
N ALA A 210 -0.59 -3.42 -11.26
CA ALA A 210 0.52 -4.34 -11.44
C ALA A 210 0.21 -5.63 -10.66
N LEU A 211 0.07 -6.74 -11.36
CA LEU A 211 -0.29 -8.04 -10.81
C LEU A 211 0.89 -9.01 -10.94
N ASP A 212 0.99 -10.00 -10.05
CA ASP A 212 1.90 -11.13 -10.19
C ASP A 212 1.35 -12.21 -11.16
N LYS A 213 2.07 -13.31 -11.29
CA LYS A 213 1.68 -14.44 -12.17
C LYS A 213 0.40 -15.15 -11.72
N GLU A 214 0.09 -15.07 -10.44
CA GLU A 214 -1.12 -15.61 -9.83
C GLU A 214 -2.31 -14.63 -9.91
N GLY A 215 -2.11 -13.44 -10.49
CA GLY A 215 -3.13 -12.38 -10.59
C GLY A 215 -3.32 -11.57 -9.31
N LYS A 216 -2.43 -11.72 -8.34
CA LYS A 216 -2.49 -10.98 -7.08
C LYS A 216 -1.89 -9.58 -7.26
N LEU A 217 -2.49 -8.59 -6.58
CA LEU A 217 -2.03 -7.21 -6.62
C LEU A 217 -0.64 -7.06 -5.98
N VAL A 218 0.30 -6.51 -6.73
CA VAL A 218 1.64 -6.12 -6.28
C VAL A 218 1.72 -4.61 -6.05
N GLY A 219 1.05 -3.84 -6.89
CA GLY A 219 1.02 -2.39 -6.80
C GLY A 219 0.17 -1.75 -7.88
N ALA A 220 0.23 -0.44 -7.98
CA ALA A 220 -0.41 0.34 -9.03
C ALA A 220 0.61 1.25 -9.70
N LEU A 221 0.60 1.26 -11.01
CA LEU A 221 1.38 2.16 -11.86
C LEU A 221 0.50 3.34 -12.24
N GLY A 222 0.93 4.57 -11.96
CA GLY A 222 0.22 5.80 -12.27
C GLY A 222 1.03 6.75 -13.11
N SER A 223 0.37 7.52 -13.97
CA SER A 223 0.94 8.65 -14.71
C SER A 223 0.04 9.87 -14.60
N TYR A 224 0.65 11.03 -14.59
CA TYR A 224 0.00 12.33 -14.42
C TYR A 224 0.51 13.28 -15.50
N ALA A 225 -0.41 13.85 -16.26
CA ALA A 225 -0.09 14.76 -17.35
C ALA A 225 -0.89 16.06 -17.24
N PRO A 226 -0.28 17.22 -17.55
CA PRO A 226 -1.05 18.45 -17.75
C PRO A 226 -2.08 18.28 -18.87
N ALA A 227 -3.34 18.66 -18.61
CA ALA A 227 -4.43 18.40 -19.53
C ALA A 227 -4.27 19.09 -20.89
N PHE A 228 -3.62 20.27 -20.94
CA PHE A 228 -3.43 21.01 -22.19
C PHE A 228 -2.61 20.25 -23.26
N ARG A 229 -1.84 19.22 -22.86
CA ARG A 229 -1.08 18.36 -23.79
C ARG A 229 -1.50 16.88 -23.74
N CYS A 230 -2.61 16.57 -23.09
CA CYS A 230 -3.10 15.21 -22.89
C CYS A 230 -4.49 15.03 -23.52
N ASN A 231 -4.57 15.07 -24.85
CA ASN A 231 -5.79 14.79 -25.61
C ASN A 231 -6.14 13.28 -25.55
N GLU A 232 -7.26 12.90 -26.11
CA GLU A 232 -7.74 11.49 -26.11
C GLU A 232 -6.73 10.51 -26.74
N GLU A 233 -6.07 10.89 -27.83
CA GLU A 233 -5.03 10.06 -28.47
C GLU A 233 -3.84 9.83 -27.53
N LYS A 234 -3.40 10.89 -26.85
CA LYS A 234 -2.33 10.80 -25.85
C LYS A 234 -2.74 9.95 -24.65
N GLN A 235 -3.98 10.08 -24.17
CA GLN A 235 -4.51 9.25 -23.07
C GLN A 235 -4.52 7.77 -23.46
N ALA A 236 -5.02 7.44 -24.66
CA ALA A 236 -5.02 6.08 -25.19
C ALA A 236 -3.59 5.50 -25.31
N PHE A 237 -2.65 6.29 -25.82
CA PHE A 237 -1.24 5.93 -25.89
C PHE A 237 -0.63 5.69 -24.50
N MET A 238 -0.90 6.58 -23.54
CA MET A 238 -0.41 6.42 -22.16
C MET A 238 -0.95 5.12 -21.55
N LEU A 239 -2.24 4.86 -21.69
CA LEU A 239 -2.87 3.64 -21.15
C LEU A 239 -2.25 2.37 -21.76
N ASP A 240 -2.06 2.31 -23.08
CA ASP A 240 -1.47 1.15 -23.76
C ASP A 240 -0.03 0.89 -23.29
N GLU A 241 0.83 1.93 -23.23
CA GLU A 241 2.19 1.76 -22.75
C GLU A 241 2.26 1.38 -21.26
N MET A 242 1.37 1.93 -20.42
CA MET A 242 1.28 1.57 -19.00
C MET A 242 0.87 0.10 -18.83
N LEU A 243 -0.11 -0.41 -19.60
CA LEU A 243 -0.51 -1.81 -19.58
C LEU A 243 0.63 -2.74 -20.02
N ARG A 244 1.42 -2.35 -21.05
CA ARG A 244 2.63 -3.12 -21.48
C ARG A 244 3.68 -3.18 -20.38
N VAL A 245 3.89 -2.08 -19.65
CA VAL A 245 4.82 -2.08 -18.51
C VAL A 245 4.28 -2.91 -17.35
N ALA A 246 3.00 -2.87 -17.04
CA ALA A 246 2.38 -3.72 -16.04
C ALA A 246 2.58 -5.23 -16.36
N GLU A 247 2.41 -5.63 -17.63
CA GLU A 247 2.72 -7.00 -18.08
C GLU A 247 4.23 -7.32 -18.00
N SER A 248 5.11 -6.34 -18.19
CA SER A 248 6.55 -6.54 -18.03
C SER A 248 6.93 -6.70 -16.55
N ILE A 249 6.30 -5.97 -15.65
CA ILE A 249 6.44 -6.13 -14.20
C ILE A 249 6.03 -7.54 -13.78
N LYS A 250 4.89 -8.05 -14.29
CA LYS A 250 4.42 -9.42 -14.04
C LYS A 250 5.44 -10.50 -14.40
N LYS A 251 6.24 -10.27 -15.45
CA LYS A 251 7.26 -11.24 -15.91
C LYS A 251 8.51 -11.24 -15.04
N VAL A 252 8.82 -10.15 -14.35
CA VAL A 252 10.02 -10.03 -13.50
C VAL A 252 9.74 -10.41 -12.04
N LEU A 253 8.46 -10.58 -11.67
CA LEU A 253 7.98 -11.14 -10.41
C LEU A 253 7.95 -12.67 -10.48
#